data_1d8a3c64dae351eb37de8b018e95899a
#
_entry.id   1d8a3c64dae351eb37de8b018e95899a
#
_cell.length_a   1.000
_cell.length_b   1.000
_cell.length_c   1.000
_cell.angle_alpha   90.00
_cell.angle_beta   90.00
_cell.angle_gamma   90.00
#
_symmetry.space_group_name_H-M   'P 1'
#
loop_
_entity.id
_entity.type
_entity.pdbx_description
1 polymer ?
#
loop_
_entity_poly.entity_id
_entity_poly.type
_entity_poly.pdbx_seq_one_letter_code
_entity_poly.pdbx_strand_id
1 'polypeptide(L)'
;MFRYMLAACMALMPFLPSGAQATEVSEFTLDNGLHAVVIEDHRAPVVVHMLWYRVGAADEPPGRSGIAHFLEHLMFKATETLESGEFSDTVEANGGSDNAFTSWDYTGYYQRVASDRLGLMMQMEADRMRNLLLTDEDITTERSVILEERAQRTDSSAGALFNEQMRASLYLAHPYRIPIGGWRHEIESLGREDVFSFYHDYYSPDNAILIVAGDVTPEEVRALAEEHYGPLEPSGVEPRERPHDPPQIADRRVYYEDPRVSDPYVVRSYIAPERDPGNQRTAAALTLLSNVLAGSGATAVLPRVLQVEEARSLYAAASYSGTNLDDTVFSVFNVPVPGVSLEEAEADLDRVIAQFLEDGIDPEQFARIQFQWEAEMIYAQDDVGDWARMYGVGLTSGLTVQDIQDWPDVIASITPEEVMEAARMIFTETTSVTGYLTAPGL
;
A
#
# COMPACT_ATOMS: atom_id res chain seq x y z
N MET A 1 -63.32 -45.50 26.34
CA MET A 1 -61.88 -45.32 26.23
C MET A 1 -61.62 -44.23 25.20
N PHE A 2 -61.50 -42.96 25.61
CA PHE A 2 -61.22 -41.78 24.75
C PHE A 2 -59.73 -41.53 24.75
N ARG A 3 -59.08 -41.56 23.56
CA ARG A 3 -57.72 -41.11 23.34
C ARG A 3 -57.73 -39.66 22.86
N TYR A 4 -57.16 -38.75 23.64
CA TYR A 4 -56.92 -37.38 23.22
C TYR A 4 -55.60 -37.31 22.43
N MET A 5 -55.67 -36.85 21.20
CA MET A 5 -54.56 -36.46 20.39
C MET A 5 -54.31 -34.98 20.62
N LEU A 6 -53.18 -34.61 21.26
CA LEU A 6 -52.67 -33.23 21.32
C LEU A 6 -51.90 -32.96 20.01
N ALA A 7 -52.42 -32.08 19.17
CA ALA A 7 -51.68 -31.53 18.03
C ALA A 7 -50.83 -30.33 18.50
N ALA A 8 -49.51 -30.49 18.51
CA ALA A 8 -48.61 -29.36 18.74
C ALA A 8 -48.45 -28.56 17.44
N CYS A 9 -49.01 -27.35 17.40
CA CYS A 9 -48.69 -26.37 16.34
C CYS A 9 -47.28 -25.78 16.61
N MET A 10 -46.29 -26.21 15.86
CA MET A 10 -44.99 -25.55 15.76
C MET A 10 -45.15 -24.32 14.89
N ALA A 11 -45.15 -23.12 15.49
CA ALA A 11 -45.12 -21.87 14.78
C ALA A 11 -43.71 -21.71 14.16
N LEU A 12 -43.61 -21.87 12.81
CA LEU A 12 -42.45 -21.41 12.07
C LEU A 12 -42.43 -19.86 12.11
N MET A 13 -41.57 -19.28 12.92
CA MET A 13 -41.21 -17.88 12.74
C MET A 13 -40.36 -17.79 11.46
N PRO A 14 -40.73 -16.90 10.51
CA PRO A 14 -39.87 -16.65 9.38
C PRO A 14 -38.58 -15.97 9.92
N PHE A 15 -37.42 -16.61 9.77
CA PHE A 15 -36.13 -15.94 9.83
C PHE A 15 -36.12 -14.95 8.65
N LEU A 16 -36.36 -13.68 8.94
CA LEU A 16 -35.99 -12.61 8.01
C LEU A 16 -34.45 -12.58 8.05
N PRO A 17 -33.77 -12.73 6.90
CA PRO A 17 -32.35 -12.46 6.87
C PRO A 17 -32.18 -11.01 7.31
N SER A 18 -31.41 -10.76 8.39
CA SER A 18 -30.86 -9.45 8.65
C SER A 18 -30.08 -9.07 7.38
N GLY A 19 -30.60 -8.10 6.63
CA GLY A 19 -29.85 -7.55 5.52
C GLY A 19 -28.48 -7.16 6.07
N ALA A 20 -27.42 -7.56 5.38
CA ALA A 20 -26.09 -7.04 5.66
C ALA A 20 -26.23 -5.51 5.60
N GLN A 21 -26.08 -4.86 6.75
CA GLN A 21 -26.10 -3.40 6.80
C GLN A 21 -24.83 -2.97 6.11
N ALA A 22 -24.97 -2.26 4.99
CA ALA A 22 -23.80 -1.71 4.31
C ALA A 22 -23.03 -0.86 5.33
N THR A 23 -21.73 -1.08 5.43
CA THR A 23 -20.85 -0.30 6.28
C THR A 23 -21.00 1.18 5.89
N GLU A 24 -21.44 2.01 6.81
CA GLU A 24 -21.63 3.44 6.54
C GLU A 24 -20.29 4.15 6.70
N VAL A 25 -19.92 4.91 5.68
CA VAL A 25 -18.69 5.72 5.68
C VAL A 25 -19.08 7.17 5.63
N SER A 26 -18.62 7.94 6.59
CA SER A 26 -18.85 9.38 6.67
C SER A 26 -17.52 10.14 6.75
N GLU A 27 -17.51 11.40 6.34
CA GLU A 27 -16.33 12.24 6.39
C GLU A 27 -16.66 13.66 6.89
N PHE A 28 -15.69 14.31 7.50
CA PHE A 28 -15.76 15.69 7.90
C PHE A 28 -14.36 16.31 7.99
N THR A 29 -14.29 17.64 8.03
CA THR A 29 -13.04 18.37 8.22
C THR A 29 -13.18 19.29 9.43
N LEU A 30 -12.16 19.34 10.29
CA LEU A 30 -12.07 20.29 11.40
C LEU A 30 -11.63 21.66 10.89
N ASP A 31 -11.85 22.70 11.71
CA ASP A 31 -11.49 24.10 11.36
C ASP A 31 -9.98 24.28 11.10
N ASN A 32 -9.13 23.43 11.69
CA ASN A 32 -7.68 23.44 11.50
C ASN A 32 -7.20 22.61 10.30
N GLY A 33 -8.13 22.08 9.47
CA GLY A 33 -7.83 21.35 8.25
C GLY A 33 -7.71 19.84 8.41
N LEU A 34 -7.77 19.27 9.61
CA LEU A 34 -7.75 17.80 9.79
C LEU A 34 -8.95 17.16 9.09
N HIS A 35 -8.69 16.34 8.09
CA HIS A 35 -9.70 15.55 7.40
C HIS A 35 -9.94 14.24 8.15
N ALA A 36 -11.20 13.95 8.49
CA ALA A 36 -11.57 12.75 9.23
C ALA A 36 -12.55 11.88 8.42
N VAL A 37 -12.32 10.58 8.43
CA VAL A 37 -13.18 9.54 7.84
C VAL A 37 -13.59 8.56 8.93
N VAL A 38 -14.88 8.27 9.03
CA VAL A 38 -15.44 7.33 10.00
C VAL A 38 -16.10 6.18 9.27
N ILE A 39 -15.74 4.97 9.67
CA ILE A 39 -16.25 3.71 9.11
C ILE A 39 -16.95 2.95 10.24
N GLU A 40 -18.29 2.96 10.24
CA GLU A 40 -19.06 2.34 11.30
C GLU A 40 -19.13 0.82 11.14
N ASP A 41 -18.71 0.09 12.19
CA ASP A 41 -18.81 -1.37 12.29
C ASP A 41 -19.07 -1.82 13.71
N HIS A 42 -20.34 -2.08 14.02
CA HIS A 42 -20.79 -2.45 15.37
C HIS A 42 -20.79 -3.97 15.64
N ARG A 43 -20.10 -4.78 14.82
CA ARG A 43 -20.01 -6.24 15.00
C ARG A 43 -19.24 -6.65 16.24
N ALA A 44 -18.30 -5.82 16.71
CA ALA A 44 -17.49 -6.07 17.90
C ALA A 44 -17.14 -4.74 18.60
N PRO A 45 -16.99 -4.69 19.93
CA PRO A 45 -16.70 -3.48 20.68
C PRO A 45 -15.21 -3.09 20.58
N VAL A 46 -14.72 -2.95 19.37
CA VAL A 46 -13.33 -2.58 19.04
C VAL A 46 -13.29 -1.44 18.04
N VAL A 47 -12.23 -0.66 18.09
CA VAL A 47 -11.98 0.44 17.16
C VAL A 47 -10.54 0.38 16.67
N VAL A 48 -10.35 0.73 15.42
CA VAL A 48 -9.06 1.05 14.81
C VAL A 48 -9.01 2.56 14.62
N HIS A 49 -8.07 3.18 15.26
CA HIS A 49 -7.74 4.59 15.10
C HIS A 49 -6.48 4.68 14.25
N MET A 50 -6.52 5.42 13.15
CA MET A 50 -5.37 5.64 12.27
C MET A 50 -5.17 7.13 12.03
N LEU A 51 -3.93 7.59 12.12
CA LEU A 51 -3.53 8.92 11.69
C LEU A 51 -2.51 8.79 10.56
N TRP A 52 -2.85 9.37 9.41
CA TRP A 52 -2.05 9.35 8.18
C TRP A 52 -1.55 10.74 7.87
N TYR A 53 -0.25 10.89 7.65
CA TYR A 53 0.35 12.12 7.17
C TYR A 53 0.60 12.00 5.67
N ARG A 54 0.22 13.06 4.92
CA ARG A 54 0.46 13.17 3.48
C ARG A 54 1.92 13.55 3.22
N VAL A 55 2.84 12.71 3.71
CA VAL A 55 4.29 12.84 3.55
C VAL A 55 4.94 11.49 3.70
N GLY A 56 5.88 11.18 2.80
CA GLY A 56 6.63 9.92 2.82
C GLY A 56 8.01 10.07 2.20
N ALA A 57 8.60 8.96 1.80
CA ALA A 57 9.96 8.95 1.27
C ALA A 57 10.14 9.77 -0.03
N ALA A 58 9.06 10.00 -0.79
CA ALA A 58 9.13 10.81 -1.99
C ALA A 58 9.12 12.33 -1.74
N ASP A 59 8.88 12.75 -0.51
CA ASP A 59 8.84 14.16 -0.10
C ASP A 59 10.12 14.58 0.65
N GLU A 60 11.09 13.68 0.75
CA GLU A 60 12.34 13.90 1.47
C GLU A 60 13.26 14.91 0.75
N PRO A 61 13.92 15.81 1.48
CA PRO A 61 14.88 16.72 0.88
C PRO A 61 16.05 15.94 0.23
N PRO A 62 16.57 16.41 -0.92
CA PRO A 62 17.71 15.79 -1.57
C PRO A 62 18.91 15.62 -0.61
N GLY A 63 19.48 14.40 -0.57
CA GLY A 63 20.59 14.07 0.31
C GLY A 63 20.20 13.72 1.76
N ARG A 64 18.89 13.54 2.01
CA ARG A 64 18.31 13.21 3.33
C ARG A 64 17.38 12.00 3.27
N SER A 65 17.63 11.08 2.31
CA SER A 65 16.75 9.91 2.16
C SER A 65 16.75 9.03 3.42
N GLY A 66 15.56 8.49 3.71
CA GLY A 66 15.27 7.73 4.91
C GLY A 66 14.81 8.58 6.11
N ILE A 67 14.67 9.91 5.96
CA ILE A 67 14.24 10.78 7.06
C ILE A 67 12.78 10.51 7.47
N ALA A 68 11.90 10.20 6.52
CA ALA A 68 10.50 9.86 6.81
C ALA A 68 10.42 8.58 7.66
N HIS A 69 11.11 7.53 7.27
CA HIS A 69 11.18 6.27 8.02
C HIS A 69 11.91 6.45 9.37
N PHE A 70 12.96 7.28 9.42
CA PHE A 70 13.65 7.58 10.65
C PHE A 70 12.73 8.31 11.65
N LEU A 71 11.96 9.29 11.19
CA LEU A 71 11.00 9.99 12.04
C LEU A 71 9.88 9.04 12.50
N GLU A 72 9.41 8.11 11.66
CA GLU A 72 8.46 7.07 12.07
C GLU A 72 8.91 6.37 13.35
N HIS A 73 10.16 5.90 13.39
CA HIS A 73 10.75 5.26 14.58
C HIS A 73 10.83 6.21 15.78
N LEU A 74 11.26 7.45 15.54
CA LEU A 74 11.42 8.45 16.59
C LEU A 74 10.10 8.91 17.20
N MET A 75 8.98 8.77 16.51
CA MET A 75 7.65 9.09 17.04
C MET A 75 7.22 8.19 18.21
N PHE A 76 7.93 7.10 18.48
CA PHE A 76 7.72 6.24 19.67
C PHE A 76 8.58 6.66 20.88
N LYS A 77 9.35 7.76 20.77
CA LYS A 77 10.11 8.34 21.86
C LYS A 77 9.23 9.22 22.75
N ALA A 78 9.86 9.99 23.65
CA ALA A 78 9.17 10.83 24.61
C ALA A 78 8.41 12.00 23.95
N THR A 79 7.35 12.44 24.60
CA THR A 79 6.64 13.71 24.32
C THR A 79 6.66 14.58 25.57
N GLU A 80 5.95 15.71 25.56
CA GLU A 80 5.79 16.53 26.77
C GLU A 80 5.02 15.80 27.89
N THR A 81 4.17 14.82 27.56
CA THR A 81 3.32 14.12 28.52
C THR A 81 3.62 12.64 28.68
N LEU A 82 4.39 12.05 27.77
CA LEU A 82 4.73 10.62 27.76
C LEU A 82 6.23 10.40 27.78
N GLU A 83 6.68 9.43 28.58
CA GLU A 83 8.05 8.94 28.54
C GLU A 83 8.31 8.10 27.28
N SER A 84 9.60 7.87 26.95
CA SER A 84 9.98 7.04 25.79
C SER A 84 9.44 5.62 25.92
N GLY A 85 8.66 5.16 24.92
CA GLY A 85 8.01 3.85 24.90
C GLY A 85 6.67 3.78 25.64
N GLU A 86 6.33 4.78 26.46
CA GLU A 86 5.09 4.79 27.26
C GLU A 86 3.83 4.79 26.37
N PHE A 87 3.92 5.30 25.15
CA PHE A 87 2.80 5.23 24.20
C PHE A 87 2.38 3.77 23.96
N SER A 88 3.29 2.92 23.50
CA SER A 88 3.01 1.50 23.22
C SER A 88 2.68 0.71 24.49
N ASP A 89 3.40 0.98 25.60
CA ASP A 89 3.10 0.36 26.89
C ASP A 89 1.66 0.68 27.36
N THR A 90 1.19 1.90 27.12
CA THR A 90 -0.19 2.32 27.45
C THR A 90 -1.20 1.62 26.55
N VAL A 91 -0.94 1.50 25.25
CA VAL A 91 -1.80 0.76 24.31
C VAL A 91 -1.90 -0.71 24.73
N GLU A 92 -0.78 -1.37 25.02
CA GLU A 92 -0.74 -2.76 25.48
C GLU A 92 -1.46 -2.96 26.82
N ALA A 93 -1.25 -2.05 27.78
CA ALA A 93 -1.95 -2.08 29.09
C ALA A 93 -3.47 -1.95 28.96
N ASN A 94 -3.96 -1.34 27.88
CA ASN A 94 -5.39 -1.25 27.55
C ASN A 94 -5.86 -2.41 26.64
N GLY A 95 -5.05 -3.45 26.45
CA GLY A 95 -5.39 -4.65 25.67
C GLY A 95 -5.37 -4.43 24.16
N GLY A 96 -4.71 -3.36 23.70
CA GLY A 96 -4.59 -3.00 22.31
C GLY A 96 -3.27 -3.41 21.68
N SER A 97 -3.11 -3.01 20.44
CA SER A 97 -1.86 -3.08 19.68
C SER A 97 -1.70 -1.81 18.87
N ASP A 98 -0.45 -1.38 18.67
CA ASP A 98 -0.09 -0.23 17.86
C ASP A 98 1.04 -0.60 16.88
N ASN A 99 1.14 0.16 15.81
CA ASN A 99 2.27 0.10 14.87
C ASN A 99 2.27 1.34 13.98
N ALA A 100 3.30 1.44 13.12
CA ALA A 100 3.44 2.47 12.12
C ALA A 100 3.96 1.89 10.80
N PHE A 101 3.92 2.69 9.75
CA PHE A 101 4.45 2.35 8.43
C PHE A 101 4.74 3.61 7.62
N THR A 102 5.79 3.56 6.82
CA THR A 102 6.17 4.59 5.85
C THR A 102 6.10 4.02 4.44
N SER A 103 5.60 4.84 3.50
CA SER A 103 5.62 4.58 2.06
C SER A 103 6.28 5.76 1.34
N TRP A 104 6.20 5.80 0.00
CA TRP A 104 6.65 6.98 -0.75
C TRP A 104 5.75 8.19 -0.52
N ASP A 105 4.43 7.96 -0.38
CA ASP A 105 3.43 9.04 -0.40
C ASP A 105 2.86 9.37 0.97
N TYR A 106 3.11 8.54 1.97
CA TYR A 106 2.51 8.68 3.28
C TYR A 106 3.33 8.04 4.39
N THR A 107 3.10 8.50 5.61
CA THR A 107 3.46 7.84 6.87
C THR A 107 2.22 7.71 7.72
N GLY A 108 1.96 6.53 8.26
CA GLY A 108 0.74 6.25 9.03
C GLY A 108 1.03 5.57 10.36
N TYR A 109 0.21 5.90 11.36
CA TYR A 109 0.25 5.35 12.71
C TYR A 109 -1.12 4.80 13.04
N TYR A 110 -1.19 3.67 13.73
CA TYR A 110 -2.47 3.10 14.10
C TYR A 110 -2.46 2.41 15.44
N GLN A 111 -3.63 2.40 16.07
CA GLN A 111 -3.92 1.64 17.29
C GLN A 111 -5.23 0.87 17.10
N ARG A 112 -5.25 -0.36 17.58
CA ARG A 112 -6.46 -1.17 17.69
C ARG A 112 -6.75 -1.42 19.16
N VAL A 113 -7.88 -0.95 19.65
CA VAL A 113 -8.25 -1.00 21.07
C VAL A 113 -9.75 -1.25 21.24
N ALA A 114 -10.21 -1.46 22.50
CA ALA A 114 -11.63 -1.40 22.82
C ALA A 114 -12.18 0.00 22.53
N SER A 115 -13.43 0.10 22.05
CA SER A 115 -14.01 1.36 21.57
C SER A 115 -14.06 2.46 22.66
N ASP A 116 -14.21 2.11 23.94
CA ASP A 116 -14.16 3.03 25.07
C ASP A 116 -12.76 3.61 25.36
N ARG A 117 -11.73 3.22 24.60
CA ARG A 117 -10.35 3.71 24.69
C ARG A 117 -9.97 4.69 23.57
N LEU A 118 -10.86 4.94 22.62
CA LEU A 118 -10.59 5.83 21.49
C LEU A 118 -10.11 7.22 21.91
N GLY A 119 -10.77 7.84 22.90
CA GLY A 119 -10.38 9.17 23.39
C GLY A 119 -8.95 9.21 23.93
N LEU A 120 -8.49 8.15 24.63
CA LEU A 120 -7.12 8.05 25.10
C LEU A 120 -6.13 7.95 23.93
N MET A 121 -6.45 7.17 22.89
CA MET A 121 -5.58 7.06 21.69
C MET A 121 -5.48 8.40 20.97
N MET A 122 -6.59 9.11 20.78
CA MET A 122 -6.58 10.43 20.16
C MET A 122 -5.80 11.46 20.98
N GLN A 123 -5.91 11.42 22.31
CA GLN A 123 -5.14 12.30 23.20
C GLN A 123 -3.63 12.08 23.03
N MET A 124 -3.17 10.84 23.08
CA MET A 124 -1.76 10.50 22.97
C MET A 124 -1.21 10.79 21.55
N GLU A 125 -2.00 10.52 20.52
CA GLU A 125 -1.63 10.79 19.14
C GLU A 125 -1.54 12.31 18.86
N ALA A 126 -2.48 13.10 19.37
CA ALA A 126 -2.46 14.55 19.28
C ALA A 126 -1.24 15.16 19.99
N ASP A 127 -0.84 14.59 21.14
CA ASP A 127 0.36 15.01 21.86
C ASP A 127 1.62 14.74 21.02
N ARG A 128 1.82 13.53 20.50
CA ARG A 128 3.01 13.24 19.68
C ARG A 128 3.04 13.95 18.32
N MET A 129 1.90 14.40 17.80
CA MET A 129 1.86 15.22 16.58
C MET A 129 2.62 16.55 16.75
N ARG A 130 2.68 17.11 17.97
CA ARG A 130 3.23 18.47 18.18
C ARG A 130 4.29 18.58 19.27
N ASN A 131 4.35 17.65 20.19
CA ASN A 131 5.13 17.76 21.42
C ASN A 131 6.22 16.70 21.54
N LEU A 132 6.75 16.21 20.41
CA LEU A 132 7.82 15.22 20.38
C LEU A 132 9.10 15.77 21.02
N LEU A 133 9.64 15.04 21.97
CA LEU A 133 10.88 15.37 22.66
C LEU A 133 11.95 14.34 22.32
N LEU A 134 13.05 14.79 21.70
CA LEU A 134 14.15 13.94 21.31
C LEU A 134 15.46 14.45 21.91
N THR A 135 16.23 13.54 22.46
CA THR A 135 17.62 13.80 22.86
C THR A 135 18.60 13.44 21.73
N ASP A 136 19.84 13.88 21.82
CA ASP A 136 20.89 13.47 20.88
C ASP A 136 21.20 11.97 20.99
N GLU A 137 20.95 11.36 22.15
CA GLU A 137 21.06 9.92 22.37
C GLU A 137 19.96 9.16 21.61
N ASP A 138 18.70 9.64 21.64
CA ASP A 138 17.61 9.05 20.86
C ASP A 138 17.94 9.05 19.38
N ILE A 139 18.41 10.16 18.83
CA ILE A 139 18.83 10.27 17.42
C ILE A 139 19.93 9.27 17.10
N THR A 140 20.94 9.17 17.94
CA THR A 140 22.11 8.30 17.67
C THR A 140 21.74 6.83 17.77
N THR A 141 20.95 6.48 18.78
CA THR A 141 20.51 5.10 19.02
C THR A 141 19.58 4.63 17.91
N GLU A 142 18.54 5.42 17.60
CA GLU A 142 17.55 5.04 16.61
C GLU A 142 18.12 5.00 15.18
N ARG A 143 19.04 5.92 14.84
CA ARG A 143 19.79 5.83 13.58
C ARG A 143 20.55 4.50 13.46
N SER A 144 21.09 3.99 14.56
CA SER A 144 21.76 2.69 14.56
C SER A 144 20.76 1.54 14.36
N VAL A 145 19.54 1.67 14.90
CA VAL A 145 18.46 0.69 14.73
C VAL A 145 18.04 0.61 13.25
N ILE A 146 17.76 1.74 12.60
CA ILE A 146 17.35 1.73 11.18
C ILE A 146 18.48 1.29 10.24
N LEU A 147 19.74 1.54 10.57
CA LEU A 147 20.90 1.00 9.83
C LEU A 147 21.00 -0.52 9.97
N GLU A 148 20.72 -1.06 11.15
CA GLU A 148 20.69 -2.51 11.39
C GLU A 148 19.50 -3.14 10.67
N GLU A 149 18.32 -2.50 10.72
CA GLU A 149 17.15 -2.95 9.96
C GLU A 149 17.42 -2.98 8.46
N ARG A 150 18.04 -1.93 7.90
CA ARG A 150 18.49 -1.92 6.52
C ARG A 150 19.46 -3.07 6.23
N ALA A 151 20.42 -3.30 7.12
CA ALA A 151 21.38 -4.40 6.98
C ALA A 151 20.67 -5.76 6.92
N GLN A 152 19.62 -5.97 7.73
CA GLN A 152 18.85 -7.21 7.79
C GLN A 152 17.88 -7.36 6.62
N ARG A 153 17.15 -6.31 6.24
CA ARG A 153 16.10 -6.37 5.22
C ARG A 153 16.61 -6.20 3.80
N THR A 154 17.63 -5.35 3.62
CA THR A 154 18.11 -4.94 2.29
C THR A 154 19.51 -5.48 1.99
N ASP A 155 20.52 -5.10 2.78
CA ASP A 155 21.94 -5.38 2.47
C ASP A 155 22.24 -6.89 2.52
N SER A 156 21.51 -7.67 3.34
CA SER A 156 21.61 -9.14 3.40
C SER A 156 20.95 -9.87 2.22
N SER A 157 20.11 -9.20 1.44
CA SER A 157 19.31 -9.80 0.36
C SER A 157 19.77 -9.30 -1.01
N ALA A 158 20.25 -10.23 -1.85
CA ALA A 158 20.61 -9.91 -3.25
C ALA A 158 19.41 -9.35 -4.04
N GLY A 159 18.22 -9.92 -3.84
CA GLY A 159 16.99 -9.47 -4.49
C GLY A 159 16.58 -8.05 -4.07
N ALA A 160 16.72 -7.71 -2.78
CA ALA A 160 16.39 -6.37 -2.29
C ALA A 160 17.36 -5.31 -2.84
N LEU A 161 18.65 -5.59 -2.85
CA LEU A 161 19.67 -4.71 -3.45
C LEU A 161 19.42 -4.54 -4.96
N PHE A 162 19.09 -5.61 -5.65
CA PHE A 162 18.76 -5.57 -7.06
C PHE A 162 17.50 -4.72 -7.34
N ASN A 163 16.46 -4.86 -6.52
CA ASN A 163 15.23 -4.07 -6.65
C ASN A 163 15.47 -2.57 -6.44
N GLU A 164 16.35 -2.18 -5.50
CA GLU A 164 16.77 -0.78 -5.37
C GLU A 164 17.41 -0.25 -6.66
N GLN A 165 18.30 -1.03 -7.29
CA GLN A 165 18.96 -0.64 -8.54
C GLN A 165 17.98 -0.61 -9.73
N MET A 166 17.05 -1.56 -9.79
CA MET A 166 15.99 -1.60 -10.80
C MET A 166 15.13 -0.35 -10.72
N ARG A 167 14.64 -0.01 -9.53
CA ARG A 167 13.81 1.18 -9.31
C ARG A 167 14.57 2.47 -9.61
N ALA A 168 15.82 2.60 -9.16
CA ALA A 168 16.68 3.75 -9.46
C ALA A 168 17.01 3.89 -10.95
N SER A 169 16.95 2.78 -11.72
CA SER A 169 17.11 2.78 -13.17
C SER A 169 15.81 3.06 -13.91
N LEU A 170 14.66 2.75 -13.32
CA LEU A 170 13.34 2.96 -13.91
C LEU A 170 12.98 4.44 -13.90
N TYR A 171 13.06 5.10 -12.76
CA TYR A 171 12.79 6.53 -12.59
C TYR A 171 14.08 7.34 -12.75
N LEU A 172 14.07 8.33 -13.65
CA LEU A 172 15.25 9.19 -13.89
C LEU A 172 15.34 10.37 -12.93
N ALA A 173 14.22 11.02 -12.69
CA ALA A 173 14.11 12.23 -11.88
C ALA A 173 13.15 12.06 -10.72
N HIS A 174 12.08 11.28 -10.90
CA HIS A 174 11.02 11.13 -9.92
C HIS A 174 11.55 10.50 -8.60
N PRO A 175 11.15 11.01 -7.42
CA PRO A 175 11.66 10.53 -6.14
C PRO A 175 11.30 9.07 -5.81
N TYR A 176 10.36 8.43 -6.50
CA TYR A 176 10.11 6.99 -6.37
C TYR A 176 11.32 6.11 -6.70
N ARG A 177 12.37 6.68 -7.28
CA ARG A 177 13.68 6.03 -7.47
C ARG A 177 14.41 5.75 -6.16
N ILE A 178 14.09 6.47 -5.08
CA ILE A 178 14.77 6.40 -3.79
C ILE A 178 14.11 5.31 -2.94
N PRO A 179 14.88 4.46 -2.26
CA PRO A 179 14.32 3.47 -1.33
C PRO A 179 13.59 4.15 -0.18
N ILE A 180 12.45 3.60 0.25
CA ILE A 180 11.68 4.13 1.38
C ILE A 180 12.54 4.23 2.65
N GLY A 181 13.36 3.20 2.93
CA GLY A 181 14.29 3.22 4.07
C GLY A 181 15.51 4.11 3.87
N GLY A 182 15.68 4.76 2.71
CA GLY A 182 16.80 5.64 2.40
C GLY A 182 18.09 4.93 1.94
N TRP A 183 18.98 5.71 1.33
CA TRP A 183 20.34 5.25 1.01
C TRP A 183 21.20 5.21 2.26
N ARG A 184 21.96 4.14 2.48
CA ARG A 184 22.78 3.93 3.66
C ARG A 184 23.64 5.16 4.04
N HIS A 185 24.35 5.73 3.07
CA HIS A 185 25.25 6.87 3.30
C HIS A 185 24.53 8.16 3.68
N GLU A 186 23.27 8.31 3.28
CA GLU A 186 22.42 9.45 3.65
C GLU A 186 21.86 9.23 5.07
N ILE A 187 21.37 8.03 5.39
CA ILE A 187 20.93 7.67 6.75
C ILE A 187 22.04 7.92 7.77
N GLU A 188 23.31 7.54 7.47
CA GLU A 188 24.46 7.75 8.33
C GLU A 188 24.70 9.23 8.66
N SER A 189 24.21 10.16 7.80
CA SER A 189 24.38 11.61 7.95
C SER A 189 23.19 12.31 8.62
N LEU A 190 22.03 11.66 8.76
CA LEU A 190 20.82 12.25 9.35
C LEU A 190 21.08 12.66 10.80
N GLY A 191 20.66 13.86 11.15
CA GLY A 191 20.83 14.44 12.47
C GLY A 191 19.54 15.01 13.04
N ARG A 192 19.64 15.52 14.28
CA ARG A 192 18.49 16.07 15.02
C ARG A 192 17.83 17.25 14.29
N GLU A 193 18.60 18.10 13.65
CA GLU A 193 18.10 19.25 12.90
C GLU A 193 17.28 18.82 11.70
N ASP A 194 17.74 17.81 10.95
CA ASP A 194 17.01 17.23 9.82
C ASP A 194 15.65 16.67 10.27
N VAL A 195 15.65 15.90 11.38
CA VAL A 195 14.44 15.28 11.96
C VAL A 195 13.43 16.35 12.37
N PHE A 196 13.83 17.36 13.13
CA PHE A 196 12.89 18.39 13.59
C PHE A 196 12.41 19.31 12.47
N SER A 197 13.25 19.59 11.45
CA SER A 197 12.77 20.31 10.27
C SER A 197 11.65 19.54 9.59
N PHE A 198 11.87 18.25 9.28
CA PHE A 198 10.88 17.39 8.64
C PHE A 198 9.60 17.22 9.49
N TYR A 199 9.76 17.04 10.80
CA TYR A 199 8.63 16.94 11.73
C TYR A 199 7.77 18.22 11.76
N HIS A 200 8.38 19.38 11.89
CA HIS A 200 7.66 20.65 11.95
C HIS A 200 7.03 21.05 10.62
N ASP A 201 7.65 20.67 9.51
CA ASP A 201 7.16 20.98 8.18
C ASP A 201 5.92 20.16 7.83
N TYR A 202 5.83 18.88 8.26
CA TYR A 202 4.83 17.95 7.73
C TYR A 202 3.87 17.35 8.75
N TYR A 203 4.23 17.26 10.05
CA TYR A 203 3.37 16.66 11.08
C TYR A 203 2.41 17.72 11.64
N SER A 204 1.27 17.84 10.99
CA SER A 204 0.32 18.92 11.22
C SER A 204 -1.11 18.47 10.87
N PRO A 205 -2.15 19.00 11.56
CA PRO A 205 -3.52 18.61 11.30
C PRO A 205 -3.96 18.87 9.84
N ASP A 206 -3.53 19.97 9.22
CA ASP A 206 -3.86 20.28 7.81
C ASP A 206 -3.15 19.37 6.77
N ASN A 207 -2.14 18.60 7.20
CA ASN A 207 -1.47 17.57 6.39
C ASN A 207 -1.87 16.15 6.80
N ALA A 208 -2.80 15.99 7.73
CA ALA A 208 -3.17 14.69 8.27
C ALA A 208 -4.58 14.24 7.86
N ILE A 209 -4.78 12.91 7.84
CA ILE A 209 -6.08 12.27 7.69
C ILE A 209 -6.28 11.36 8.90
N LEU A 210 -7.35 11.61 9.65
CA LEU A 210 -7.81 10.75 10.71
C LEU A 210 -8.79 9.72 10.14
N ILE A 211 -8.53 8.44 10.36
CA ILE A 211 -9.47 7.38 10.01
C ILE A 211 -9.82 6.61 11.28
N VAL A 212 -11.09 6.53 11.57
CA VAL A 212 -11.60 5.77 12.72
C VAL A 212 -12.60 4.74 12.22
N ALA A 213 -12.31 3.47 12.46
CA ALA A 213 -13.13 2.37 11.98
C ALA A 213 -13.48 1.40 13.11
N GLY A 214 -14.75 1.03 13.27
CA GLY A 214 -15.22 0.10 14.28
C GLY A 214 -16.49 0.56 15.02
N ASP A 215 -16.60 0.16 16.29
CA ASP A 215 -17.79 0.41 17.12
C ASP A 215 -17.80 1.86 17.65
N VAL A 216 -18.12 2.78 16.75
CA VAL A 216 -18.19 4.23 16.97
C VAL A 216 -19.26 4.85 16.08
N THR A 217 -19.71 6.05 16.45
CA THR A 217 -20.55 6.90 15.59
C THR A 217 -19.78 8.13 15.10
N PRO A 218 -20.16 8.74 13.96
CA PRO A 218 -19.54 9.95 13.44
C PRO A 218 -19.58 11.13 14.46
N GLU A 219 -20.65 11.24 15.22
CA GLU A 219 -20.82 12.28 16.24
C GLU A 219 -19.82 12.11 17.41
N GLU A 220 -19.61 10.86 17.86
CA GLU A 220 -18.62 10.56 18.91
C GLU A 220 -17.19 10.84 18.42
N VAL A 221 -16.86 10.39 17.22
CA VAL A 221 -15.54 10.63 16.62
C VAL A 221 -15.30 12.13 16.44
N ARG A 222 -16.29 12.87 15.93
CA ARG A 222 -16.18 14.32 15.75
C ARG A 222 -15.92 15.02 17.08
N ALA A 223 -16.69 14.71 18.12
CA ALA A 223 -16.55 15.33 19.45
C ALA A 223 -15.13 15.10 20.02
N LEU A 224 -14.62 13.85 19.93
CA LEU A 224 -13.27 13.50 20.38
C LEU A 224 -12.18 14.17 19.52
N ALA A 225 -12.38 14.22 18.21
CA ALA A 225 -11.44 14.88 17.31
C ALA A 225 -11.37 16.39 17.56
N GLU A 226 -12.52 17.07 17.79
CA GLU A 226 -12.58 18.47 18.17
C GLU A 226 -11.91 18.75 19.52
N GLU A 227 -12.05 17.83 20.50
CA GLU A 227 -11.41 17.95 21.81
C GLU A 227 -9.89 17.82 21.75
N HIS A 228 -9.37 16.80 21.03
CA HIS A 228 -7.96 16.47 21.10
C HIS A 228 -7.12 17.09 19.96
N TYR A 229 -7.63 17.08 18.72
CA TYR A 229 -6.91 17.64 17.56
C TYR A 229 -7.32 19.09 17.26
N GLY A 230 -8.56 19.50 17.59
CA GLY A 230 -9.05 20.85 17.31
C GLY A 230 -8.17 21.99 17.83
N PRO A 231 -7.54 21.88 19.02
CA PRO A 231 -6.63 22.89 19.55
C PRO A 231 -5.28 23.00 18.83
N LEU A 232 -4.92 22.02 17.96
CA LEU A 232 -3.62 22.01 17.28
C LEU A 232 -3.62 23.01 16.13
N GLU A 233 -2.59 23.85 16.10
CA GLU A 233 -2.43 24.86 15.04
C GLU A 233 -1.95 24.20 13.75
N PRO A 234 -2.52 24.56 12.57
CA PRO A 234 -2.04 24.09 11.27
C PRO A 234 -0.66 24.69 10.96
N SER A 235 0.18 23.94 10.24
CA SER A 235 1.49 24.43 9.78
C SER A 235 1.43 25.19 8.46
N GLY A 236 0.32 25.12 7.72
CA GLY A 236 0.17 25.70 6.39
C GLY A 236 1.03 24.95 5.37
N VAL A 237 0.96 23.62 5.40
CA VAL A 237 1.76 22.76 4.51
C VAL A 237 1.40 23.05 3.05
N GLU A 238 2.41 23.40 2.27
CA GLU A 238 2.22 23.66 0.83
C GLU A 238 1.87 22.37 0.09
N PRO A 239 1.09 22.45 -1.00
CA PRO A 239 0.81 21.29 -1.85
C PRO A 239 2.11 20.65 -2.35
N ARG A 240 2.13 19.32 -2.41
CA ARG A 240 3.29 18.57 -2.90
C ARG A 240 3.58 18.89 -4.37
N GLU A 241 4.81 19.30 -4.67
CA GLU A 241 5.32 19.47 -6.01
C GLU A 241 6.51 18.52 -6.23
N ARG A 242 6.34 17.52 -7.11
CA ARG A 242 7.39 16.55 -7.41
C ARG A 242 7.88 16.69 -8.85
N PRO A 243 9.18 16.44 -9.11
CA PRO A 243 9.68 16.42 -10.47
C PRO A 243 9.09 15.24 -11.24
N HIS A 244 8.51 15.49 -12.40
CA HIS A 244 8.09 14.44 -13.31
C HIS A 244 9.29 13.82 -14.04
N ASP A 245 9.21 12.54 -14.35
CA ASP A 245 10.19 11.90 -15.20
C ASP A 245 10.10 12.44 -16.62
N PRO A 246 11.24 12.69 -17.27
CA PRO A 246 11.23 12.98 -18.70
C PRO A 246 10.82 11.71 -19.48
N PRO A 247 10.23 11.84 -20.68
CA PRO A 247 9.87 10.69 -21.50
C PRO A 247 11.05 9.74 -21.69
N GLN A 248 10.85 8.47 -21.42
CA GLN A 248 11.84 7.44 -21.66
C GLN A 248 11.94 7.19 -23.16
N ILE A 249 13.15 7.26 -23.72
CA ILE A 249 13.40 7.14 -25.18
C ILE A 249 14.15 5.86 -25.57
N ALA A 250 14.53 5.04 -24.60
CA ALA A 250 15.26 3.80 -24.83
C ALA A 250 15.06 2.81 -23.69
N ASP A 251 15.00 1.54 -24.01
CA ASP A 251 15.07 0.46 -23.04
C ASP A 251 16.39 0.44 -22.30
N ARG A 252 16.36 0.01 -21.06
CA ARG A 252 17.54 -0.11 -20.19
C ARG A 252 17.67 -1.53 -19.70
N ARG A 253 18.92 -1.94 -19.38
CA ARG A 253 19.22 -3.25 -18.85
C ARG A 253 20.08 -3.13 -17.60
N VAL A 254 19.73 -3.89 -16.56
CA VAL A 254 20.44 -3.97 -15.29
C VAL A 254 20.85 -5.41 -15.06
N TYR A 255 22.15 -5.65 -14.93
CA TYR A 255 22.71 -6.98 -14.64
C TYR A 255 23.29 -6.96 -13.23
N TYR A 256 22.86 -7.89 -12.38
CA TYR A 256 23.40 -8.02 -11.04
C TYR A 256 23.72 -9.48 -10.73
N GLU A 257 25.00 -9.72 -10.41
CA GLU A 257 25.51 -11.03 -10.01
C GLU A 257 25.82 -11.03 -8.51
N ASP A 258 25.28 -12.01 -7.79
CA ASP A 258 25.53 -12.15 -6.36
C ASP A 258 25.56 -13.64 -6.00
N PRO A 259 26.59 -14.13 -5.27
CA PRO A 259 26.72 -15.55 -4.93
C PRO A 259 25.63 -16.06 -3.98
N ARG A 260 24.81 -15.18 -3.41
CA ARG A 260 23.65 -15.54 -2.56
C ARG A 260 22.41 -15.91 -3.35
N VAL A 261 22.41 -15.71 -4.68
CA VAL A 261 21.25 -16.01 -5.53
C VAL A 261 21.14 -17.52 -5.74
N SER A 262 20.03 -18.10 -5.29
CA SER A 262 19.70 -19.51 -5.53
C SER A 262 18.89 -19.73 -6.81
N ASP A 263 17.98 -18.80 -7.08
CA ASP A 263 17.03 -18.86 -8.18
C ASP A 263 17.19 -17.63 -9.06
N PRO A 264 17.96 -17.71 -10.14
CA PRO A 264 18.12 -16.62 -11.10
C PRO A 264 16.79 -16.25 -11.74
N TYR A 265 16.60 -14.94 -12.02
CA TYR A 265 15.39 -14.49 -12.68
C TYR A 265 15.59 -13.25 -13.57
N VAL A 266 14.65 -13.06 -14.46
CA VAL A 266 14.48 -11.84 -15.23
C VAL A 266 13.21 -11.13 -14.81
N VAL A 267 13.28 -9.80 -14.69
CA VAL A 267 12.14 -8.92 -14.43
C VAL A 267 12.18 -7.78 -15.45
N ARG A 268 11.01 -7.44 -16.01
CA ARG A 268 10.87 -6.25 -16.86
C ARG A 268 9.82 -5.34 -16.27
N SER A 269 10.18 -4.08 -16.08
CA SER A 269 9.35 -3.06 -15.45
C SER A 269 9.11 -1.90 -16.41
N TYR A 270 7.87 -1.40 -16.40
CA TYR A 270 7.38 -0.28 -17.18
C TYR A 270 6.81 0.77 -16.25
N ILE A 271 7.00 2.05 -16.53
CA ILE A 271 6.23 3.10 -15.88
C ILE A 271 4.79 3.01 -16.41
N ALA A 272 3.84 3.04 -15.51
CA ALA A 272 2.43 2.90 -15.79
C ALA A 272 1.62 3.96 -15.02
N PRO A 273 0.53 4.49 -15.60
CA PRO A 273 -0.29 5.45 -14.90
C PRO A 273 -0.88 4.86 -13.62
N GLU A 274 -1.04 5.71 -12.62
CA GLU A 274 -1.72 5.45 -11.37
C GLU A 274 -3.24 5.57 -11.51
N ARG A 275 -3.91 5.54 -10.39
CA ARG A 275 -5.35 5.65 -10.25
C ARG A 275 -5.72 7.10 -9.99
N ASP A 276 -6.15 7.81 -11.03
CA ASP A 276 -6.54 9.22 -10.97
C ASP A 276 -7.92 9.44 -10.35
N PRO A 277 -8.11 10.50 -9.54
CA PRO A 277 -9.42 10.89 -9.07
C PRO A 277 -10.41 11.14 -10.23
N GLY A 278 -11.58 10.49 -10.18
CA GLY A 278 -12.62 10.60 -11.20
C GLY A 278 -12.32 9.94 -12.55
N ASN A 279 -11.09 9.48 -12.79
CA ASN A 279 -10.68 8.78 -14.02
C ASN A 279 -9.88 7.51 -13.70
N GLN A 280 -10.56 6.47 -13.23
CA GLN A 280 -9.94 5.26 -12.73
C GLN A 280 -9.86 4.11 -13.75
N ARG A 281 -10.43 4.29 -14.97
CA ARG A 281 -10.62 3.17 -15.92
C ARG A 281 -9.32 2.57 -16.42
N THR A 282 -8.30 3.38 -16.71
CA THR A 282 -7.00 2.88 -17.16
C THR A 282 -6.33 2.03 -16.07
N ALA A 283 -6.32 2.51 -14.82
CA ALA A 283 -5.79 1.76 -13.70
C ALA A 283 -6.58 0.46 -13.44
N ALA A 284 -7.90 0.48 -13.61
CA ALA A 284 -8.75 -0.70 -13.51
C ALA A 284 -8.41 -1.73 -14.60
N ALA A 285 -8.23 -1.28 -15.85
CA ALA A 285 -7.81 -2.14 -16.95
C ALA A 285 -6.41 -2.75 -16.71
N LEU A 286 -5.46 -1.98 -16.17
CA LEU A 286 -4.12 -2.47 -15.80
C LEU A 286 -4.17 -3.47 -14.63
N THR A 287 -5.04 -3.23 -13.65
CA THR A 287 -5.30 -4.17 -12.55
C THR A 287 -5.80 -5.51 -13.11
N LEU A 288 -6.80 -5.48 -13.98
CA LEU A 288 -7.31 -6.70 -14.62
C LEU A 288 -6.28 -7.33 -15.57
N LEU A 289 -5.48 -6.55 -16.29
CA LEU A 289 -4.39 -7.04 -17.13
C LEU A 289 -3.38 -7.86 -16.32
N SER A 290 -2.94 -7.34 -15.16
CA SER A 290 -2.01 -8.09 -14.30
C SER A 290 -2.60 -9.43 -13.84
N ASN A 291 -3.91 -9.45 -13.56
CA ASN A 291 -4.63 -10.68 -13.19
C ASN A 291 -4.82 -11.65 -14.37
N VAL A 292 -5.12 -11.16 -15.57
CA VAL A 292 -5.20 -12.00 -16.80
C VAL A 292 -3.86 -12.64 -17.11
N LEU A 293 -2.77 -11.86 -17.00
CA LEU A 293 -1.42 -12.35 -17.30
C LEU A 293 -0.90 -13.32 -16.23
N ALA A 294 -1.14 -13.05 -14.94
CA ALA A 294 -0.52 -13.84 -13.86
C ALA A 294 -1.30 -13.84 -12.54
N GLY A 295 -2.61 -13.60 -12.56
CA GLY A 295 -3.46 -13.68 -11.36
C GLY A 295 -3.53 -15.08 -10.75
N SER A 296 -4.61 -15.41 -10.10
CA SER A 296 -4.74 -16.65 -9.33
C SER A 296 -4.55 -17.92 -10.16
N GLY A 297 -3.39 -18.58 -10.03
CA GLY A 297 -3.15 -19.96 -10.40
C GLY A 297 -2.76 -20.23 -11.85
N ALA A 298 -2.69 -21.50 -12.16
CA ALA A 298 -2.18 -22.09 -13.40
C ALA A 298 -3.00 -21.78 -14.68
N THR A 299 -4.11 -21.05 -14.55
CA THR A 299 -4.97 -20.67 -15.70
C THR A 299 -4.66 -19.29 -16.27
N ALA A 300 -3.89 -18.45 -15.57
CA ALA A 300 -3.42 -17.16 -16.08
C ALA A 300 -2.40 -17.37 -17.20
N VAL A 301 -2.28 -16.41 -18.12
CA VAL A 301 -1.55 -16.57 -19.38
C VAL A 301 -0.10 -17.02 -19.17
N LEU A 302 0.68 -16.28 -18.37
CA LEU A 302 2.11 -16.59 -18.16
C LEU A 302 2.31 -17.93 -17.41
N PRO A 303 1.68 -18.21 -16.25
CA PRO A 303 1.83 -19.49 -15.60
C PRO A 303 1.34 -20.66 -16.44
N ARG A 304 0.20 -20.53 -17.12
CA ARG A 304 -0.35 -21.59 -17.97
C ARG A 304 0.64 -22.02 -19.04
N VAL A 305 1.18 -21.06 -19.80
CA VAL A 305 2.09 -21.36 -20.91
C VAL A 305 3.46 -21.79 -20.37
N LEU A 306 4.10 -20.97 -19.54
CA LEU A 306 5.50 -21.15 -19.17
C LEU A 306 5.73 -22.21 -18.09
N GLN A 307 4.80 -22.36 -17.14
CA GLN A 307 4.97 -23.32 -16.05
C GLN A 307 4.29 -24.67 -16.32
N VAL A 308 3.08 -24.65 -16.93
CA VAL A 308 2.27 -25.87 -17.07
C VAL A 308 2.47 -26.52 -18.46
N GLU A 309 2.29 -25.79 -19.56
CA GLU A 309 2.30 -26.34 -20.90
C GLU A 309 3.73 -26.63 -21.37
N GLU A 310 4.67 -25.71 -21.18
CA GLU A 310 6.05 -25.81 -21.67
C GLU A 310 7.04 -26.25 -20.59
N ALA A 311 6.70 -26.11 -19.30
CA ALA A 311 7.55 -26.42 -18.15
C ALA A 311 8.96 -25.76 -18.25
N ARG A 312 9.02 -24.52 -18.73
CA ARG A 312 10.25 -23.74 -18.87
C ARG A 312 10.52 -22.80 -17.73
N SER A 313 9.50 -22.52 -16.88
CA SER A 313 9.59 -21.63 -15.73
C SER A 313 9.19 -22.33 -14.44
N LEU A 314 9.91 -22.03 -13.37
CA LEU A 314 9.51 -22.38 -12.00
C LEU A 314 8.40 -21.43 -11.53
N TYR A 315 8.50 -20.16 -11.93
CA TYR A 315 7.54 -19.12 -11.55
C TYR A 315 7.49 -18.03 -12.63
N ALA A 316 6.30 -17.61 -13.01
CA ALA A 316 6.06 -16.47 -13.88
C ALA A 316 4.94 -15.62 -13.32
N ALA A 317 5.12 -14.29 -13.31
CA ALA A 317 4.20 -13.36 -12.68
C ALA A 317 4.07 -12.05 -13.48
N ALA A 318 2.99 -11.33 -13.20
CA ALA A 318 2.79 -9.94 -13.55
C ALA A 318 2.24 -9.20 -12.32
N SER A 319 2.59 -7.94 -12.16
CA SER A 319 2.11 -7.11 -11.05
C SER A 319 1.87 -5.67 -11.48
N TYR A 320 0.87 -5.07 -10.88
CA TYR A 320 0.55 -3.67 -10.98
C TYR A 320 -0.08 -3.20 -9.67
N SER A 321 0.31 -2.01 -9.20
CA SER A 321 -0.29 -1.36 -8.04
C SER A 321 -0.60 0.09 -8.41
N GLY A 322 -1.86 0.37 -8.67
CA GLY A 322 -2.30 1.69 -9.16
C GLY A 322 -2.53 2.72 -8.07
N THR A 323 -2.56 2.34 -6.79
CA THR A 323 -2.86 3.28 -5.70
C THR A 323 -1.57 3.95 -5.22
N ASN A 324 -1.11 4.91 -5.98
CA ASN A 324 0.01 5.82 -5.71
C ASN A 324 -0.42 7.25 -6.07
N LEU A 325 0.36 8.24 -5.65
CA LEU A 325 0.09 9.65 -5.99
C LEU A 325 0.57 10.01 -7.41
N ASP A 326 1.62 9.33 -7.88
CA ASP A 326 2.25 9.57 -9.18
C ASP A 326 2.41 8.25 -9.94
N ASP A 327 2.82 8.33 -11.22
CA ASP A 327 3.05 7.18 -12.10
C ASP A 327 3.77 6.03 -11.39
N THR A 328 3.19 4.85 -11.50
CA THR A 328 3.61 3.64 -10.81
C THR A 328 4.32 2.65 -11.75
N VAL A 329 4.33 1.38 -11.39
CA VAL A 329 5.07 0.33 -12.11
C VAL A 329 4.14 -0.81 -12.50
N PHE A 330 4.20 -1.21 -13.78
CA PHE A 330 3.76 -2.51 -14.24
C PHE A 330 4.97 -3.40 -14.47
N SER A 331 4.99 -4.62 -13.91
CA SER A 331 6.13 -5.53 -14.05
C SER A 331 5.70 -6.92 -14.50
N VAL A 332 6.56 -7.57 -15.31
CA VAL A 332 6.48 -8.99 -15.62
C VAL A 332 7.76 -9.70 -15.18
N PHE A 333 7.63 -10.92 -14.71
CA PHE A 333 8.69 -11.64 -14.01
C PHE A 333 8.75 -13.10 -14.45
N ASN A 334 9.98 -13.65 -14.61
CA ASN A 334 10.18 -15.05 -14.96
C ASN A 334 11.40 -15.66 -14.25
N VAL A 335 11.17 -16.73 -13.50
CA VAL A 335 12.19 -17.60 -12.92
C VAL A 335 12.27 -18.84 -13.78
N PRO A 336 13.31 -19.04 -14.62
CA PRO A 336 13.42 -20.21 -15.49
C PRO A 336 13.74 -21.48 -14.70
N VAL A 337 13.42 -22.64 -15.29
CA VAL A 337 13.91 -23.92 -14.78
C VAL A 337 15.43 -24.06 -15.01
N PRO A 338 16.15 -24.89 -14.21
CA PRO A 338 17.56 -25.14 -14.43
C PRO A 338 17.85 -25.60 -15.88
N GLY A 339 18.82 -24.95 -16.52
CA GLY A 339 19.21 -25.21 -17.92
C GLY A 339 18.58 -24.30 -18.95
N VAL A 340 17.66 -23.43 -18.57
CA VAL A 340 17.15 -22.32 -19.38
C VAL A 340 17.89 -21.04 -18.95
N SER A 341 18.51 -20.32 -19.90
CA SER A 341 19.24 -19.08 -19.61
C SER A 341 18.28 -17.91 -19.33
N LEU A 342 18.78 -16.83 -18.72
CA LEU A 342 17.94 -15.64 -18.47
C LEU A 342 17.54 -14.93 -19.77
N GLU A 343 18.39 -14.98 -20.82
CA GLU A 343 18.06 -14.48 -22.14
C GLU A 343 16.94 -15.29 -22.80
N GLU A 344 16.97 -16.62 -22.64
CA GLU A 344 15.85 -17.46 -23.08
C GLU A 344 14.58 -17.19 -22.28
N ALA A 345 14.69 -16.99 -20.97
CA ALA A 345 13.56 -16.65 -20.10
C ALA A 345 12.94 -15.28 -20.46
N GLU A 346 13.77 -14.29 -20.86
CA GLU A 346 13.29 -13.02 -21.43
C GLU A 346 12.55 -13.24 -22.75
N ALA A 347 13.16 -14.00 -23.67
CA ALA A 347 12.53 -14.31 -24.95
C ALA A 347 11.22 -15.08 -24.83
N ASP A 348 11.09 -15.92 -23.80
CA ASP A 348 9.85 -16.61 -23.48
C ASP A 348 8.76 -15.62 -23.01
N LEU A 349 9.08 -14.63 -22.18
CA LEU A 349 8.15 -13.54 -21.84
C LEU A 349 7.70 -12.77 -23.08
N ASP A 350 8.65 -12.36 -23.95
CA ASP A 350 8.34 -11.62 -25.17
C ASP A 350 7.41 -12.40 -26.09
N ARG A 351 7.69 -13.68 -26.29
CA ARG A 351 6.88 -14.57 -27.13
C ARG A 351 5.46 -14.73 -26.59
N VAL A 352 5.32 -15.00 -25.27
CA VAL A 352 4.00 -15.22 -24.68
C VAL A 352 3.19 -13.92 -24.67
N ILE A 353 3.81 -12.77 -24.39
CA ILE A 353 3.14 -11.47 -24.43
C ILE A 353 2.72 -11.12 -25.87
N ALA A 354 3.59 -11.34 -26.86
CA ALA A 354 3.25 -11.11 -28.26
C ALA A 354 2.07 -12.00 -28.71
N GLN A 355 2.08 -13.28 -28.33
CA GLN A 355 0.97 -14.18 -28.63
C GLN A 355 -0.34 -13.74 -27.94
N PHE A 356 -0.26 -13.29 -26.67
CA PHE A 356 -1.42 -12.74 -25.95
C PHE A 356 -2.00 -11.49 -26.66
N LEU A 357 -1.14 -10.60 -27.17
CA LEU A 357 -1.57 -9.41 -27.91
C LEU A 357 -2.26 -9.76 -29.25
N GLU A 358 -1.90 -10.89 -29.87
CA GLU A 358 -2.54 -11.40 -31.09
C GLU A 358 -3.85 -12.14 -30.80
N ASP A 359 -3.85 -13.05 -29.83
CA ASP A 359 -4.98 -13.92 -29.51
C ASP A 359 -6.10 -13.19 -28.75
N GLY A 360 -5.74 -12.16 -27.96
CA GLY A 360 -6.67 -11.45 -27.08
C GLY A 360 -6.97 -12.20 -25.78
N ILE A 361 -8.00 -11.77 -25.09
CA ILE A 361 -8.42 -12.31 -23.79
C ILE A 361 -9.50 -13.38 -24.01
N ASP A 362 -9.35 -14.53 -23.38
CA ASP A 362 -10.41 -15.54 -23.27
C ASP A 362 -11.58 -14.98 -22.44
N PRO A 363 -12.79 -14.85 -23.02
CA PRO A 363 -13.94 -14.28 -22.32
C PRO A 363 -14.36 -15.06 -21.06
N GLU A 364 -14.17 -16.37 -21.02
CA GLU A 364 -14.49 -17.18 -19.84
C GLU A 364 -13.49 -16.95 -18.72
N GLN A 365 -12.20 -16.83 -19.05
CA GLN A 365 -11.16 -16.46 -18.11
C GLN A 365 -11.43 -15.07 -17.52
N PHE A 366 -11.75 -14.11 -18.37
CA PHE A 366 -12.02 -12.73 -17.97
C PHE A 366 -13.20 -12.63 -16.99
N ALA A 367 -14.31 -13.27 -17.32
CA ALA A 367 -15.48 -13.32 -16.44
C ALA A 367 -15.18 -13.95 -15.07
N ARG A 368 -14.33 -15.00 -15.04
CA ARG A 368 -13.88 -15.58 -13.75
C ARG A 368 -13.03 -14.62 -12.94
N ILE A 369 -12.13 -13.88 -13.58
CA ILE A 369 -11.26 -12.90 -12.90
C ILE A 369 -12.11 -11.78 -12.29
N GLN A 370 -13.06 -11.22 -13.05
CA GLN A 370 -13.97 -10.20 -12.52
C GLN A 370 -14.78 -10.71 -11.32
N PHE A 371 -15.32 -11.92 -11.40
CA PHE A 371 -16.04 -12.54 -10.29
C PHE A 371 -15.17 -12.79 -9.05
N GLN A 372 -13.93 -13.25 -9.25
CA GLN A 372 -12.97 -13.45 -8.15
C GLN A 372 -12.64 -12.13 -7.48
N TRP A 373 -12.42 -11.09 -8.27
CA TRP A 373 -12.12 -9.75 -7.77
C TRP A 373 -13.29 -9.16 -6.96
N GLU A 374 -14.52 -9.32 -7.43
CA GLU A 374 -15.74 -8.93 -6.70
C GLU A 374 -15.81 -9.66 -5.34
N ALA A 375 -15.57 -10.96 -5.34
CA ALA A 375 -15.56 -11.76 -4.11
C ALA A 375 -14.45 -11.30 -3.13
N GLU A 376 -13.24 -11.03 -3.61
CA GLU A 376 -12.14 -10.52 -2.79
C GLU A 376 -12.47 -9.18 -2.14
N MET A 377 -13.13 -8.27 -2.87
CA MET A 377 -13.59 -6.99 -2.33
C MET A 377 -14.64 -7.13 -1.22
N ILE A 378 -15.54 -8.12 -1.34
CA ILE A 378 -16.51 -8.43 -0.29
C ILE A 378 -15.79 -8.94 0.96
N TYR A 379 -14.82 -9.85 0.80
CA TYR A 379 -14.05 -10.39 1.93
C TYR A 379 -13.13 -9.36 2.59
N ALA A 380 -12.60 -8.39 1.82
CA ALA A 380 -11.78 -7.31 2.37
C ALA A 380 -12.54 -6.43 3.38
N GLN A 381 -13.87 -6.41 3.34
CA GLN A 381 -14.71 -5.69 4.29
C GLN A 381 -14.87 -6.42 5.65
N ASP A 382 -14.41 -7.66 5.76
CA ASP A 382 -14.54 -8.44 6.99
C ASP A 382 -13.56 -7.97 8.09
N ASP A 383 -12.39 -7.45 7.72
CA ASP A 383 -11.45 -6.82 8.65
C ASP A 383 -11.55 -5.29 8.60
N VAL A 384 -11.96 -4.70 9.71
CA VAL A 384 -12.15 -3.25 9.84
C VAL A 384 -10.84 -2.46 9.71
N GLY A 385 -9.70 -3.08 10.06
CA GLY A 385 -8.38 -2.48 9.91
C GLY A 385 -7.93 -2.41 8.46
N ASP A 386 -8.15 -3.48 7.69
CA ASP A 386 -7.84 -3.52 6.26
C ASP A 386 -8.72 -2.52 5.50
N TRP A 387 -9.99 -2.42 5.89
CA TRP A 387 -10.92 -1.43 5.35
C TRP A 387 -10.44 0.01 5.61
N ALA A 388 -10.10 0.33 6.86
CA ALA A 388 -9.53 1.62 7.22
C ALA A 388 -8.23 1.93 6.46
N ARG A 389 -7.35 0.93 6.32
CA ARG A 389 -6.10 1.07 5.57
C ARG A 389 -6.32 1.37 4.09
N MET A 390 -7.32 0.75 3.46
CA MET A 390 -7.66 1.02 2.06
C MET A 390 -8.05 2.49 1.84
N TYR A 391 -8.85 3.08 2.76
CA TYR A 391 -9.15 4.51 2.71
C TYR A 391 -7.91 5.37 2.92
N GLY A 392 -7.05 5.02 3.89
CA GLY A 392 -5.82 5.76 4.15
C GLY A 392 -4.90 5.82 2.94
N VAL A 393 -4.64 4.66 2.32
CA VAL A 393 -3.82 4.58 1.09
C VAL A 393 -4.46 5.37 -0.04
N GLY A 394 -5.77 5.21 -0.27
CA GLY A 394 -6.47 5.93 -1.35
C GLY A 394 -6.44 7.45 -1.17
N LEU A 395 -6.80 7.93 0.01
CA LEU A 395 -6.88 9.37 0.31
C LEU A 395 -5.49 10.06 0.31
N THR A 396 -4.44 9.36 0.71
CA THR A 396 -3.06 9.88 0.64
C THR A 396 -2.49 9.86 -0.77
N SER A 397 -3.05 9.02 -1.65
CA SER A 397 -2.75 8.97 -3.08
C SER A 397 -3.63 9.92 -3.93
N GLY A 398 -4.38 10.84 -3.28
CA GLY A 398 -5.17 11.86 -3.97
C GLY A 398 -6.60 11.45 -4.33
N LEU A 399 -7.00 10.20 -4.08
CA LEU A 399 -8.38 9.75 -4.32
C LEU A 399 -9.35 10.37 -3.31
N THR A 400 -10.60 10.48 -3.68
CA THR A 400 -11.72 10.83 -2.78
C THR A 400 -12.34 9.60 -2.14
N VAL A 401 -13.12 9.80 -1.08
CA VAL A 401 -13.96 8.73 -0.49
C VAL A 401 -14.84 8.09 -1.57
N GLN A 402 -15.43 8.89 -2.45
CA GLN A 402 -16.27 8.41 -3.56
C GLN A 402 -15.49 7.56 -4.57
N ASP A 403 -14.26 7.97 -4.95
CA ASP A 403 -13.42 7.17 -5.85
C ASP A 403 -13.09 5.79 -5.27
N ILE A 404 -12.89 5.71 -3.95
CA ILE A 404 -12.62 4.46 -3.26
C ILE A 404 -13.88 3.58 -3.26
N GLN A 405 -15.04 4.15 -2.99
CA GLN A 405 -16.33 3.45 -2.98
C GLN A 405 -16.75 2.97 -4.36
N ASP A 406 -16.50 3.75 -5.41
CA ASP A 406 -16.85 3.41 -6.79
C ASP A 406 -15.93 2.35 -7.41
N TRP A 407 -14.77 2.08 -6.82
CA TRP A 407 -13.76 1.21 -7.41
C TRP A 407 -14.26 -0.20 -7.78
N PRO A 408 -15.04 -0.91 -6.96
CA PRO A 408 -15.61 -2.20 -7.35
C PRO A 408 -16.45 -2.13 -8.61
N ASP A 409 -17.29 -1.09 -8.74
CA ASP A 409 -18.16 -0.90 -9.91
C ASP A 409 -17.35 -0.53 -11.16
N VAL A 410 -16.29 0.27 -10.99
CA VAL A 410 -15.35 0.58 -12.07
C VAL A 410 -14.72 -0.69 -12.60
N ILE A 411 -14.12 -1.53 -11.74
CA ILE A 411 -13.54 -2.84 -12.13
C ILE A 411 -14.57 -3.73 -12.83
N ALA A 412 -15.76 -3.86 -12.27
CA ALA A 412 -16.82 -4.69 -12.85
C ALA A 412 -17.28 -4.22 -14.24
N SER A 413 -17.14 -2.92 -14.53
CA SER A 413 -17.55 -2.31 -15.81
C SER A 413 -16.48 -2.36 -16.90
N ILE A 414 -15.24 -2.77 -16.59
CA ILE A 414 -14.14 -2.85 -17.57
C ILE A 414 -14.40 -3.96 -18.57
N THR A 415 -14.12 -3.69 -19.83
CA THR A 415 -14.28 -4.65 -20.93
C THR A 415 -12.95 -5.31 -21.30
N PRO A 416 -12.98 -6.47 -21.96
CA PRO A 416 -11.77 -7.10 -22.52
C PRO A 416 -11.01 -6.18 -23.49
N GLU A 417 -11.72 -5.35 -24.26
CA GLU A 417 -11.13 -4.41 -25.22
C GLU A 417 -10.29 -3.34 -24.50
N GLU A 418 -10.79 -2.79 -23.37
CA GLU A 418 -10.05 -1.81 -22.57
C GLU A 418 -8.79 -2.43 -21.95
N VAL A 419 -8.87 -3.68 -21.50
CA VAL A 419 -7.68 -4.41 -21.00
C VAL A 419 -6.68 -4.64 -22.11
N MET A 420 -7.12 -4.95 -23.35
CA MET A 420 -6.24 -5.09 -24.50
C MET A 420 -5.63 -3.75 -24.97
N GLU A 421 -6.35 -2.63 -24.78
CA GLU A 421 -5.78 -1.28 -25.01
C GLU A 421 -4.69 -0.98 -23.98
N ALA A 422 -4.95 -1.25 -22.70
CA ALA A 422 -3.95 -1.13 -21.64
C ALA A 422 -2.72 -2.02 -21.88
N ALA A 423 -2.92 -3.25 -22.37
CA ALA A 423 -1.83 -4.16 -22.72
C ALA A 423 -0.95 -3.60 -23.85
N ARG A 424 -1.57 -3.03 -24.91
CA ARG A 424 -0.82 -2.39 -26.00
C ARG A 424 -0.05 -1.17 -25.51
N MET A 425 -0.69 -0.32 -24.70
CA MET A 425 -0.04 0.83 -24.10
C MET A 425 1.23 0.41 -23.35
N ILE A 426 1.17 -0.59 -22.48
CA ILE A 426 2.34 -1.03 -21.69
C ILE A 426 3.40 -1.71 -22.59
N PHE A 427 3.02 -2.69 -23.40
CA PHE A 427 3.99 -3.58 -24.03
C PHE A 427 4.49 -3.11 -25.40
N THR A 428 3.84 -2.13 -26.04
CA THR A 428 4.24 -1.64 -27.37
C THR A 428 4.56 -0.16 -27.44
N GLU A 429 4.06 0.64 -26.48
CA GLU A 429 4.22 2.11 -26.51
C GLU A 429 5.17 2.62 -25.42
N THR A 430 5.37 1.86 -24.34
CA THR A 430 6.19 2.25 -23.20
C THR A 430 7.55 1.55 -23.23
N THR A 431 8.62 2.31 -23.07
CA THR A 431 9.97 1.73 -22.90
C THR A 431 10.11 1.07 -21.54
N SER A 432 11.01 0.08 -21.43
CA SER A 432 11.16 -0.76 -20.26
C SER A 432 12.55 -0.68 -19.62
N VAL A 433 12.63 -1.16 -18.38
CA VAL A 433 13.88 -1.57 -17.74
C VAL A 433 13.83 -3.07 -17.50
N THR A 434 14.73 -3.81 -18.14
CA THR A 434 14.87 -5.25 -17.92
C THR A 434 16.04 -5.52 -17.00
N GLY A 435 15.79 -6.25 -15.94
CA GLY A 435 16.79 -6.63 -14.94
C GLY A 435 17.03 -8.13 -14.90
N TYR A 436 18.29 -8.52 -14.73
CA TYR A 436 18.75 -9.89 -14.62
C TYR A 436 19.47 -10.07 -13.29
N LEU A 437 18.93 -10.92 -12.44
CA LEU A 437 19.57 -11.33 -11.18
C LEU A 437 20.07 -12.75 -11.31
N THR A 438 21.38 -12.97 -11.11
CA THR A 438 21.99 -14.30 -11.24
C THR A 438 23.10 -14.53 -10.20
N ALA A 439 23.56 -15.76 -10.10
CA ALA A 439 24.77 -16.08 -9.38
C ALA A 439 25.97 -16.12 -10.35
N PRO A 440 27.21 -15.85 -9.88
CA PRO A 440 28.39 -15.94 -10.72
C PRO A 440 28.58 -17.33 -11.34
N GLY A 441 28.65 -17.38 -12.68
CA GLY A 441 28.93 -18.61 -13.42
C GLY A 441 27.69 -19.47 -13.76
N LEU A 442 26.50 -18.94 -13.54
CA LEU A 442 25.25 -19.50 -14.04
C LEU A 442 24.84 -18.87 -15.36
#